data_b5ae305799a36b4ae7347bb5a7ef306b
#
_entry.id   b5ae305799a36b4ae7347bb5a7ef306b
#
_cell.length_a   1.000
_cell.length_b   1.000
_cell.length_c   1.000
_cell.angle_alpha   90.00
_cell.angle_beta   90.00
_cell.angle_gamma   90.00
#
_symmetry.space_group_name_H-M   'P 1'
#
loop_
_entity.id
_entity.type
_entity.pdbx_description
1 polymer ?
#
loop_
_entity_poly.entity_id
_entity_poly.type
_entity_poly.pdbx_seq_one_letter_code
_entity_poly.pdbx_strand_id
1 'polypeptide(L)'
;MNEEKNISRELIKGIFLLLVGALMLGGSGIFVKISESSPSLIAFYRSLFALPFLYVWMKFEERNISPDITWDKKTFFFLVLGGLCFALDMSIWNWSLSFTSVANATLMANIAPVFVVIFGVLFLGYKIEVSFVIILLLALLGVFLVVLPGEQIMVFGDSLGILAAVFYAGYILSIKDLTNVLQPAKTLFLVTIITTLCLLPISLMEVESLSLSKSEFFILISYAIFSQTFAQGLITSGISKVSAHLSSLVLLMQPVAAAFYGWFFLQELLSPLQMAGGLIVLAAIYLASRK
;
A
#
# COMPACT_ATOMS: atom_id res chain seq x y z
N MET A 1 30.45 -15.89 3.83
CA MET A 1 29.96 -16.47 2.54
C MET A 1 28.57 -17.09 2.62
N ASN A 2 28.25 -17.98 3.60
CA ASN A 2 26.90 -18.53 3.73
C ASN A 2 25.87 -17.53 4.29
N GLU A 3 26.24 -16.67 5.24
CA GLU A 3 25.38 -15.61 5.78
C GLU A 3 25.06 -14.53 4.74
N GLU A 4 26.05 -14.05 3.99
CA GLU A 4 25.86 -13.07 2.92
C GLU A 4 24.94 -13.59 1.81
N LYS A 5 25.08 -14.88 1.44
CA LYS A 5 24.17 -15.53 0.46
C LYS A 5 22.74 -15.63 1.01
N ASN A 6 22.56 -15.82 2.31
CA ASN A 6 21.24 -15.92 2.94
C ASN A 6 20.56 -14.54 3.02
N ILE A 7 21.30 -13.50 3.43
CA ILE A 7 20.82 -12.10 3.42
C ILE A 7 20.38 -11.67 2.01
N SER A 8 21.21 -11.96 1.00
CA SER A 8 20.87 -11.65 -0.41
C SER A 8 19.62 -12.39 -0.88
N ARG A 9 19.41 -13.64 -0.48
CA ARG A 9 18.19 -14.41 -0.82
C ARG A 9 16.93 -13.83 -0.18
N GLU A 10 16.99 -13.46 1.10
CA GLU A 10 15.85 -12.86 1.80
C GLU A 10 15.50 -11.48 1.22
N LEU A 11 16.49 -10.67 0.86
CA LEU A 11 16.29 -9.40 0.17
C LEU A 11 15.57 -9.59 -1.18
N ILE A 12 16.09 -10.49 -2.03
CA ILE A 12 15.49 -10.78 -3.33
C ILE A 12 14.05 -11.30 -3.17
N LYS A 13 13.81 -12.20 -2.21
CA LYS A 13 12.49 -12.71 -1.88
C LYS A 13 11.55 -11.58 -1.44
N GLY A 14 12.04 -10.68 -0.59
CA GLY A 14 11.28 -9.52 -0.12
C GLY A 14 10.88 -8.58 -1.27
N ILE A 15 11.82 -8.24 -2.16
CA ILE A 15 11.57 -7.42 -3.34
C ILE A 15 10.56 -8.10 -4.29
N PHE A 16 10.70 -9.41 -4.50
CA PHE A 16 9.75 -10.17 -5.34
C PHE A 16 8.33 -10.14 -4.76
N LEU A 17 8.19 -10.35 -3.44
CA LEU A 17 6.88 -10.27 -2.77
C LEU A 17 6.27 -8.87 -2.88
N LEU A 18 7.08 -7.82 -2.70
CA LEU A 18 6.65 -6.43 -2.86
C LEU A 18 6.20 -6.13 -4.29
N LEU A 19 6.96 -6.59 -5.30
CA LEU A 19 6.61 -6.40 -6.71
C LEU A 19 5.29 -7.09 -7.05
N VAL A 20 5.13 -8.36 -6.69
CA VAL A 20 3.87 -9.10 -6.95
C VAL A 20 2.70 -8.44 -6.21
N GLY A 21 2.88 -8.06 -4.94
CA GLY A 21 1.87 -7.35 -4.17
C GLY A 21 1.52 -5.99 -4.77
N ALA A 22 2.51 -5.23 -5.24
CA ALA A 22 2.29 -3.94 -5.91
C ALA A 22 1.56 -4.10 -7.25
N LEU A 23 1.92 -5.10 -8.05
CA LEU A 23 1.20 -5.43 -9.29
C LEU A 23 -0.27 -5.75 -8.99
N MET A 24 -0.54 -6.61 -8.03
CA MET A 24 -1.92 -6.91 -7.63
C MET A 24 -2.65 -5.66 -7.13
N LEU A 25 -2.03 -4.88 -6.25
CA LEU A 25 -2.65 -3.70 -5.67
C LEU A 25 -2.96 -2.62 -6.73
N GLY A 26 -2.15 -2.52 -7.79
CA GLY A 26 -2.42 -1.65 -8.94
C GLY A 26 -3.75 -1.95 -9.64
N GLY A 27 -4.26 -3.18 -9.56
CA GLY A 27 -5.59 -3.56 -10.06
C GLY A 27 -6.75 -3.14 -9.15
N SER A 28 -6.50 -2.62 -7.96
CA SER A 28 -7.53 -2.25 -6.98
C SER A 28 -8.52 -1.20 -7.50
N GLY A 29 -8.07 -0.28 -8.35
CA GLY A 29 -8.91 0.76 -8.93
C GLY A 29 -10.08 0.21 -9.76
N ILE A 30 -9.94 -0.99 -10.34
CA ILE A 30 -11.02 -1.65 -11.09
C ILE A 30 -12.20 -1.95 -10.15
N PHE A 31 -11.93 -2.52 -8.97
CA PHE A 31 -12.97 -2.84 -7.99
C PHE A 31 -13.67 -1.60 -7.47
N VAL A 32 -12.93 -0.52 -7.20
CA VAL A 32 -13.51 0.76 -6.78
C VAL A 32 -14.41 1.35 -7.88
N LYS A 33 -13.99 1.23 -9.15
CA LYS A 33 -14.75 1.78 -10.29
C LYS A 33 -16.07 1.03 -10.57
N ILE A 34 -16.12 -0.27 -10.32
CA ILE A 34 -17.32 -1.09 -10.55
C ILE A 34 -18.24 -1.17 -9.31
N SER A 35 -17.79 -0.74 -8.14
CA SER A 35 -18.58 -0.66 -6.91
C SER A 35 -19.51 0.55 -6.95
N GLU A 36 -20.73 0.36 -6.46
CA GLU A 36 -21.75 1.40 -6.31
C GLU A 36 -21.79 2.00 -4.89
N SER A 37 -20.98 1.45 -3.98
CA SER A 37 -20.91 1.89 -2.59
C SER A 37 -20.14 3.21 -2.44
N SER A 38 -20.41 3.93 -1.32
CA SER A 38 -19.66 5.13 -0.99
C SER A 38 -18.17 4.83 -0.73
N PRO A 39 -17.27 5.80 -0.94
CA PRO A 39 -15.83 5.61 -0.77
C PRO A 39 -15.41 4.98 0.57
N SER A 40 -15.94 5.47 1.69
CA SER A 40 -15.60 4.91 3.00
C SER A 40 -16.21 3.54 3.26
N LEU A 41 -17.39 3.26 2.68
CA LEU A 41 -18.03 1.96 2.77
C LEU A 41 -17.25 0.88 2.01
N ILE A 42 -16.70 1.20 0.84
CA ILE A 42 -15.79 0.33 0.08
C ILE A 42 -14.55 -0.02 0.95
N ALA A 43 -13.93 0.99 1.58
CA ALA A 43 -12.77 0.80 2.45
C ALA A 43 -13.10 -0.09 3.66
N PHE A 44 -14.26 0.15 4.29
CA PHE A 44 -14.75 -0.61 5.44
C PHE A 44 -14.98 -2.09 5.08
N TYR A 45 -15.76 -2.38 4.05
CA TYR A 45 -16.04 -3.77 3.66
C TYR A 45 -14.82 -4.49 3.09
N ARG A 46 -13.95 -3.80 2.37
CA ARG A 46 -12.64 -4.35 1.98
C ARG A 46 -11.87 -4.88 3.19
N SER A 47 -11.82 -4.10 4.27
CA SER A 47 -11.12 -4.48 5.50
C SER A 47 -11.88 -5.56 6.26
N LEU A 48 -13.19 -5.40 6.47
CA LEU A 48 -14.02 -6.34 7.21
C LEU A 48 -14.04 -7.74 6.61
N PHE A 49 -14.30 -7.84 5.30
CA PHE A 49 -14.37 -9.13 4.62
C PHE A 49 -13.02 -9.83 4.47
N ALA A 50 -11.92 -9.11 4.61
CA ALA A 50 -10.60 -9.72 4.61
C ALA A 50 -10.27 -10.44 5.94
N LEU A 51 -10.88 -10.05 7.07
CA LEU A 51 -10.54 -10.59 8.39
C LEU A 51 -10.60 -12.12 8.48
N PRO A 52 -11.64 -12.83 7.99
CA PRO A 52 -11.67 -14.28 8.03
C PRO A 52 -10.50 -14.93 7.29
N PHE A 53 -10.15 -14.41 6.11
CA PHE A 53 -9.07 -14.94 5.28
C PHE A 53 -7.71 -14.66 5.90
N LEU A 54 -7.50 -13.47 6.46
CA LEU A 54 -6.29 -13.11 7.18
C LEU A 54 -6.12 -13.94 8.47
N TYR A 55 -7.20 -14.22 9.17
CA TYR A 55 -7.17 -15.11 10.34
C TYR A 55 -6.71 -16.52 9.97
N VAL A 56 -7.25 -17.07 8.89
CA VAL A 56 -6.83 -18.38 8.38
C VAL A 56 -5.36 -18.35 7.98
N TRP A 57 -4.92 -17.33 7.26
CA TRP A 57 -3.50 -17.17 6.88
C TRP A 57 -2.60 -17.09 8.12
N MET A 58 -2.95 -16.24 9.09
CA MET A 58 -2.24 -16.14 10.37
C MET A 58 -2.09 -17.51 11.04
N LYS A 59 -3.17 -18.31 11.10
CA LYS A 59 -3.13 -19.64 11.71
C LYS A 59 -2.25 -20.62 10.95
N PHE A 60 -2.16 -20.53 9.63
CA PHE A 60 -1.22 -21.33 8.84
C PHE A 60 0.23 -20.93 9.10
N GLU A 61 0.52 -19.64 9.23
CA GLU A 61 1.87 -19.15 9.51
C GLU A 61 2.33 -19.52 10.93
N GLU A 62 1.46 -19.41 11.95
CA GLU A 62 1.73 -19.75 13.36
C GLU A 62 2.09 -21.22 13.58
N ARG A 63 1.66 -22.15 12.72
CA ARG A 63 1.95 -23.59 12.87
C ARG A 63 3.45 -23.91 12.80
N ASN A 64 4.25 -23.05 12.22
CA ASN A 64 5.66 -23.31 11.93
C ASN A 64 6.62 -22.63 12.92
N ILE A 65 6.13 -21.81 13.86
CA ILE A 65 7.00 -21.02 14.75
C ILE A 65 6.31 -20.87 16.12
N SER A 66 7.02 -21.17 17.20
CA SER A 66 6.54 -20.94 18.57
C SER A 66 6.55 -19.44 18.90
N PRO A 67 5.44 -18.83 19.28
CA PRO A 67 5.40 -17.41 19.54
C PRO A 67 5.60 -17.09 21.00
N ASP A 68 6.81 -16.79 21.43
CA ASP A 68 7.03 -15.95 22.61
C ASP A 68 6.91 -14.47 22.17
N ILE A 69 5.67 -13.97 22.08
CA ILE A 69 5.43 -12.57 21.74
C ILE A 69 5.41 -11.75 23.02
N THR A 70 6.40 -10.90 23.19
CA THR A 70 6.37 -9.88 24.24
C THR A 70 5.54 -8.69 23.77
N TRP A 71 4.36 -8.54 24.36
CA TRP A 71 3.52 -7.35 24.14
C TRP A 71 4.07 -6.19 24.98
N ASP A 72 4.91 -5.37 24.37
CA ASP A 72 5.39 -4.14 24.97
C ASP A 72 4.57 -2.92 24.52
N LYS A 73 4.78 -1.78 25.21
CA LYS A 73 4.09 -0.52 24.88
C LYS A 73 4.40 -0.03 23.46
N LYS A 74 5.59 -0.32 22.95
CA LYS A 74 6.03 0.08 21.61
C LYS A 74 5.28 -0.70 20.53
N THR A 75 5.18 -2.02 20.68
CA THR A 75 4.40 -2.89 19.78
C THR A 75 2.94 -2.46 19.73
N PHE A 76 2.32 -2.20 20.90
CA PHE A 76 0.94 -1.71 20.95
C PHE A 76 0.79 -0.35 20.28
N PHE A 77 1.71 0.58 20.50
CA PHE A 77 1.70 1.90 19.86
C PHE A 77 1.74 1.78 18.32
N PHE A 78 2.68 1.01 17.76
CA PHE A 78 2.79 0.85 16.31
C PHE A 78 1.60 0.08 15.73
N LEU A 79 0.99 -0.83 16.51
CA LEU A 79 -0.21 -1.53 16.09
C LEU A 79 -1.40 -0.56 15.91
N VAL A 80 -1.64 0.30 16.90
CA VAL A 80 -2.71 1.30 16.84
C VAL A 80 -2.40 2.36 15.77
N LEU A 81 -1.17 2.85 15.73
CA LEU A 81 -0.72 3.84 14.74
C LEU A 81 -0.87 3.28 13.31
N GLY A 82 -0.44 2.05 13.07
CA GLY A 82 -0.54 1.40 11.76
C GLY A 82 -1.98 1.24 11.31
N GLY A 83 -2.87 0.77 12.20
CA GLY A 83 -4.29 0.62 11.91
C GLY A 83 -5.00 1.95 11.65
N LEU A 84 -4.73 2.96 12.46
CA LEU A 84 -5.27 4.32 12.28
C LEU A 84 -4.76 4.96 10.99
N CYS A 85 -3.45 4.92 10.76
CA CYS A 85 -2.84 5.45 9.54
C CYS A 85 -3.43 4.79 8.28
N PHE A 86 -3.63 3.47 8.30
CA PHE A 86 -4.21 2.78 7.14
C PHE A 86 -5.68 3.12 6.93
N ALA A 87 -6.46 3.29 7.99
CA ALA A 87 -7.85 3.72 7.89
C ALA A 87 -7.96 5.14 7.30
N LEU A 88 -7.11 6.06 7.76
CA LEU A 88 -7.07 7.44 7.27
C LEU A 88 -6.57 7.52 5.83
N ASP A 89 -5.52 6.77 5.48
CA ASP A 89 -5.05 6.67 4.10
C ASP A 89 -6.17 6.23 3.16
N MET A 90 -6.83 5.11 3.47
CA MET A 90 -7.90 4.57 2.63
C MET A 90 -9.07 5.54 2.48
N SER A 91 -9.52 6.16 3.59
CA SER A 91 -10.64 7.09 3.57
C SER A 91 -10.31 8.37 2.80
N ILE A 92 -9.16 8.98 3.09
CA ILE A 92 -8.75 10.25 2.49
C ILE A 92 -8.43 10.08 1.01
N TRP A 93 -7.78 8.97 0.62
CA TRP A 93 -7.55 8.67 -0.78
C TRP A 93 -8.86 8.48 -1.55
N ASN A 94 -9.80 7.72 -1.01
CA ASN A 94 -11.10 7.54 -1.61
C ASN A 94 -11.87 8.89 -1.74
N TRP A 95 -11.82 9.75 -0.72
CA TRP A 95 -12.41 11.09 -0.81
C TRP A 95 -11.70 11.98 -1.85
N SER A 96 -10.37 11.88 -1.98
CA SER A 96 -9.65 12.66 -2.99
C SER A 96 -10.19 12.41 -4.39
N LEU A 97 -10.61 11.16 -4.69
CA LEU A 97 -11.21 10.79 -5.98
C LEU A 97 -12.52 11.53 -6.29
N SER A 98 -13.21 12.04 -5.28
CA SER A 98 -14.42 12.87 -5.46
C SER A 98 -14.11 14.34 -5.80
N PHE A 99 -12.86 14.79 -5.61
CA PHE A 99 -12.46 16.19 -5.74
C PHE A 99 -11.32 16.42 -6.73
N THR A 100 -10.72 15.35 -7.28
CA THR A 100 -9.68 15.45 -8.31
C THR A 100 -9.75 14.24 -9.25
N SER A 101 -8.97 14.27 -10.33
CA SER A 101 -8.89 13.12 -11.24
C SER A 101 -8.20 11.92 -10.57
N VAL A 102 -8.57 10.71 -11.01
CA VAL A 102 -7.91 9.47 -10.55
C VAL A 102 -6.39 9.55 -10.78
N ALA A 103 -5.97 10.16 -11.89
CA ALA A 103 -4.57 10.37 -12.21
C ALA A 103 -3.87 11.24 -11.16
N ASN A 104 -4.43 12.41 -10.84
CA ASN A 104 -3.87 13.32 -9.84
C ASN A 104 -3.86 12.69 -8.45
N ALA A 105 -5.00 12.12 -8.00
CA ALA A 105 -5.08 11.45 -6.70
C ALA A 105 -4.03 10.34 -6.57
N THR A 106 -3.85 9.53 -7.61
CA THR A 106 -2.86 8.45 -7.64
C THR A 106 -1.43 8.99 -7.60
N LEU A 107 -1.13 10.04 -8.40
CA LEU A 107 0.18 10.67 -8.40
C LEU A 107 0.54 11.21 -7.02
N MET A 108 -0.39 11.95 -6.38
CA MET A 108 -0.17 12.55 -5.06
C MET A 108 0.00 11.47 -3.97
N ALA A 109 -0.79 10.40 -3.98
CA ALA A 109 -0.64 9.30 -3.04
C ALA A 109 0.72 8.56 -3.21
N ASN A 110 1.24 8.48 -4.44
CA ASN A 110 2.54 7.86 -4.70
C ASN A 110 3.76 8.69 -4.26
N ILE A 111 3.57 9.88 -3.66
CA ILE A 111 4.64 10.63 -2.98
C ILE A 111 4.97 10.01 -1.60
N ALA A 112 4.22 9.04 -1.12
CA ALA A 112 4.42 8.36 0.17
C ALA A 112 5.89 7.96 0.47
N PRO A 113 6.72 7.47 -0.47
CA PRO A 113 8.13 7.17 -0.20
C PRO A 113 8.95 8.37 0.31
N VAL A 114 8.60 9.58 -0.08
CA VAL A 114 9.23 10.81 0.45
C VAL A 114 8.95 10.93 1.94
N PHE A 115 7.71 10.75 2.36
CA PHE A 115 7.33 10.78 3.77
C PHE A 115 7.90 9.61 4.56
N VAL A 116 8.03 8.42 3.97
CA VAL A 116 8.74 7.27 4.61
C VAL A 116 10.20 7.63 4.91
N VAL A 117 10.88 8.30 3.99
CA VAL A 117 12.26 8.78 4.20
C VAL A 117 12.29 9.85 5.29
N ILE A 118 11.46 10.88 5.18
CA ILE A 118 11.41 11.98 6.15
C ILE A 118 11.12 11.47 7.56
N PHE A 119 10.05 10.70 7.74
CA PHE A 119 9.66 10.18 9.06
C PHE A 119 10.64 9.12 9.58
N GLY A 120 11.20 8.30 8.69
CA GLY A 120 12.24 7.34 9.04
C GLY A 120 13.48 8.02 9.61
N VAL A 121 13.93 9.13 9.02
CA VAL A 121 15.07 9.91 9.51
C VAL A 121 14.71 10.65 10.80
N LEU A 122 13.57 11.35 10.83
CA LEU A 122 13.21 12.21 11.96
C LEU A 122 12.83 11.44 13.22
N PHE A 123 12.09 10.33 13.10
CA PHE A 123 11.50 9.63 14.24
C PHE A 123 12.14 8.26 14.53
N LEU A 124 12.73 7.61 13.53
CA LEU A 124 13.28 6.26 13.67
C LEU A 124 14.81 6.22 13.54
N GLY A 125 15.45 7.35 13.29
CA GLY A 125 16.91 7.46 13.21
C GLY A 125 17.51 6.75 11.99
N TYR A 126 16.75 6.59 10.90
CA TYR A 126 17.27 5.96 9.68
C TYR A 126 18.36 6.81 9.07
N LYS A 127 19.42 6.16 8.61
CA LYS A 127 20.48 6.79 7.82
C LYS A 127 20.19 6.54 6.34
N ILE A 128 19.93 7.58 5.60
CA ILE A 128 19.61 7.50 4.18
C ILE A 128 20.79 8.08 3.38
N GLU A 129 21.29 7.30 2.45
CA GLU A 129 22.33 7.76 1.54
C GLU A 129 21.78 8.74 0.50
N VAL A 130 22.57 9.75 0.12
CA VAL A 130 22.21 10.72 -0.92
C VAL A 130 21.87 10.01 -2.23
N SER A 131 22.59 8.93 -2.54
CA SER A 131 22.35 8.10 -3.71
C SER A 131 20.94 7.49 -3.73
N PHE A 132 20.39 7.10 -2.57
CA PHE A 132 19.00 6.61 -2.48
C PHE A 132 18.00 7.74 -2.78
N VAL A 133 18.26 8.95 -2.29
CA VAL A 133 17.40 10.12 -2.57
C VAL A 133 17.37 10.42 -4.08
N ILE A 134 18.50 10.36 -4.76
CA ILE A 134 18.56 10.54 -6.22
C ILE A 134 17.72 9.47 -6.94
N ILE A 135 17.85 8.22 -6.53
CA ILE A 135 17.07 7.11 -7.11
C ILE A 135 15.57 7.30 -6.84
N LEU A 136 15.20 7.76 -5.65
CA LEU A 136 13.81 8.05 -5.30
C LEU A 136 13.24 9.17 -6.19
N LEU A 137 13.98 10.26 -6.40
CA LEU A 137 13.56 11.34 -7.31
C LEU A 137 13.40 10.85 -8.75
N LEU A 138 14.30 9.97 -9.20
CA LEU A 138 14.19 9.33 -10.51
C LEU A 138 12.92 8.46 -10.61
N ALA A 139 12.63 7.68 -9.57
CA ALA A 139 11.42 6.84 -9.53
C ALA A 139 10.14 7.70 -9.56
N LEU A 140 10.10 8.80 -8.81
CA LEU A 140 8.97 9.73 -8.80
C LEU A 140 8.77 10.42 -10.16
N LEU A 141 9.86 10.77 -10.84
CA LEU A 141 9.80 11.25 -12.23
C LEU A 141 9.19 10.18 -13.14
N GLY A 142 9.59 8.93 -12.99
CA GLY A 142 8.99 7.81 -13.73
C GLY A 142 7.49 7.67 -13.48
N VAL A 143 7.06 7.75 -12.22
CA VAL A 143 5.62 7.72 -11.85
C VAL A 143 4.87 8.91 -12.46
N PHE A 144 5.44 10.11 -12.40
CA PHE A 144 4.85 11.29 -13.04
C PHE A 144 4.59 11.07 -14.53
N LEU A 145 5.56 10.49 -15.25
CA LEU A 145 5.41 10.17 -16.68
C LEU A 145 4.40 9.05 -16.95
N VAL A 146 4.25 8.07 -16.04
CA VAL A 146 3.24 7.00 -16.16
C VAL A 146 1.84 7.53 -15.97
N VAL A 147 1.65 8.36 -14.94
CA VAL A 147 0.32 8.84 -14.55
C VAL A 147 -0.17 9.93 -15.49
N LEU A 148 0.72 10.78 -16.02
CA LEU A 148 0.40 11.95 -16.85
C LEU A 148 -0.80 12.72 -16.27
N PRO A 149 -0.60 13.48 -15.18
CA PRO A 149 -1.69 14.15 -14.48
C PRO A 149 -2.47 15.07 -15.44
N GLY A 150 -3.76 15.22 -15.16
CA GLY A 150 -4.61 16.11 -15.94
C GLY A 150 -4.15 17.58 -15.86
N GLU A 151 -4.50 18.38 -16.87
CA GLU A 151 -4.06 19.78 -16.99
C GLU A 151 -4.58 20.69 -15.87
N GLN A 152 -5.66 20.30 -15.18
CA GLN A 152 -6.27 21.10 -14.12
C GLN A 152 -5.77 20.67 -12.74
N ILE A 153 -5.15 21.61 -12.04
CA ILE A 153 -4.79 21.45 -10.62
C ILE A 153 -6.05 21.66 -9.78
N MET A 154 -6.53 20.61 -9.15
CA MET A 154 -7.64 20.66 -8.20
C MET A 154 -7.09 20.68 -6.78
N VAL A 155 -6.71 21.87 -6.31
CA VAL A 155 -5.93 22.08 -5.08
C VAL A 155 -6.43 21.28 -3.89
N PHE A 156 -7.74 21.22 -3.66
CA PHE A 156 -8.31 20.49 -2.51
C PHE A 156 -8.16 18.98 -2.67
N GLY A 157 -8.57 18.40 -3.80
CA GLY A 157 -8.46 16.96 -4.06
C GLY A 157 -7.01 16.48 -4.10
N ASP A 158 -6.12 17.24 -4.73
CA ASP A 158 -4.70 16.95 -4.81
C ASP A 158 -4.05 17.00 -3.42
N SER A 159 -4.44 17.96 -2.56
CA SER A 159 -3.99 18.04 -1.17
C SER A 159 -4.43 16.84 -0.34
N LEU A 160 -5.64 16.31 -0.56
CA LEU A 160 -6.09 15.07 0.08
C LEU A 160 -5.23 13.88 -0.36
N GLY A 161 -4.85 13.79 -1.64
CA GLY A 161 -3.92 12.76 -2.12
C GLY A 161 -2.56 12.81 -1.41
N ILE A 162 -1.99 14.02 -1.20
CA ILE A 162 -0.76 14.19 -0.43
C ILE A 162 -0.96 13.78 1.03
N LEU A 163 -2.09 14.14 1.64
CA LEU A 163 -2.40 13.76 3.01
C LEU A 163 -2.55 12.24 3.16
N ALA A 164 -3.15 11.57 2.20
CA ALA A 164 -3.18 10.11 2.15
C ALA A 164 -1.76 9.53 2.10
N ALA A 165 -0.85 10.09 1.28
CA ALA A 165 0.54 9.67 1.23
C ALA A 165 1.27 9.79 2.59
N VAL A 166 0.96 10.82 3.38
CA VAL A 166 1.48 10.99 4.76
C VAL A 166 1.06 9.81 5.64
N PHE A 167 -0.22 9.46 5.62
CA PHE A 167 -0.75 8.36 6.42
C PHE A 167 -0.27 7.01 5.91
N TYR A 168 -0.18 6.79 4.59
CA TYR A 168 0.38 5.57 4.04
C TYR A 168 1.84 5.36 4.44
N ALA A 169 2.63 6.43 4.52
CA ALA A 169 4.00 6.36 5.04
C ALA A 169 4.03 5.93 6.52
N GLY A 170 3.15 6.49 7.35
CA GLY A 170 2.99 6.06 8.75
C GLY A 170 2.61 4.59 8.87
N TYR A 171 1.72 4.11 8.01
CA TYR A 171 1.37 2.69 7.91
C TYR A 171 2.59 1.82 7.56
N ILE A 172 3.33 2.14 6.49
CA ILE A 172 4.51 1.36 6.06
C ILE A 172 5.55 1.27 7.18
N LEU A 173 5.84 2.38 7.85
CA LEU A 173 6.80 2.41 8.97
C LEU A 173 6.32 1.58 10.16
N SER A 174 5.03 1.64 10.47
CA SER A 174 4.41 0.84 11.53
C SER A 174 4.47 -0.66 11.21
N ILE A 175 4.12 -1.06 9.98
CA ILE A 175 4.24 -2.45 9.53
C ILE A 175 5.69 -2.93 9.62
N LYS A 176 6.66 -2.09 9.22
CA LYS A 176 8.08 -2.47 9.32
C LYS A 176 8.52 -2.70 10.75
N ASP A 177 8.14 -1.83 11.69
CA ASP A 177 8.49 -2.02 13.11
C ASP A 177 7.80 -3.27 13.70
N LEU A 178 6.52 -3.46 13.43
CA LEU A 178 5.73 -4.60 13.89
C LEU A 178 6.27 -5.94 13.36
N THR A 179 6.68 -6.01 12.10
CA THR A 179 7.20 -7.24 11.50
C THR A 179 8.60 -7.63 11.99
N ASN A 180 9.26 -6.80 12.81
CA ASN A 180 10.45 -7.19 13.54
C ASN A 180 10.12 -8.05 14.78
N VAL A 181 8.87 -8.01 15.27
CA VAL A 181 8.42 -8.70 16.50
C VAL A 181 7.33 -9.72 16.19
N LEU A 182 6.44 -9.40 15.26
CA LEU A 182 5.29 -10.23 14.87
C LEU A 182 5.51 -10.83 13.47
N GLN A 183 4.91 -11.99 13.24
CA GLN A 183 4.85 -12.58 11.90
C GLN A 183 4.00 -11.70 10.95
N PRO A 184 4.33 -11.64 9.64
CA PRO A 184 3.64 -10.78 8.69
C PRO A 184 2.12 -10.97 8.63
N ALA A 185 1.62 -12.20 8.59
CA ALA A 185 0.17 -12.45 8.55
C ALA A 185 -0.52 -11.99 9.83
N LYS A 186 0.11 -12.21 11.01
CA LYS A 186 -0.40 -11.73 12.29
C LYS A 186 -0.41 -10.22 12.38
N THR A 187 0.66 -9.58 11.91
CA THR A 187 0.75 -8.12 11.83
C THR A 187 -0.39 -7.56 11.00
N LEU A 188 -0.58 -8.07 9.78
CA LEU A 188 -1.63 -7.60 8.89
C LEU A 188 -3.03 -7.84 9.46
N PHE A 189 -3.28 -9.02 10.04
CA PHE A 189 -4.57 -9.35 10.67
C PHE A 189 -4.93 -8.35 11.78
N LEU A 190 -4.00 -8.12 12.72
CA LEU A 190 -4.24 -7.23 13.86
C LEU A 190 -4.38 -5.77 13.44
N VAL A 191 -3.55 -5.30 12.52
CA VAL A 191 -3.66 -3.96 11.94
C VAL A 191 -4.99 -3.80 11.21
N THR A 192 -5.44 -4.81 10.44
CA THR A 192 -6.72 -4.77 9.72
C THR A 192 -7.92 -4.73 10.68
N ILE A 193 -7.85 -5.38 11.85
CA ILE A 193 -8.90 -5.24 12.89
C ILE A 193 -9.04 -3.77 13.30
N ILE A 194 -7.93 -3.11 13.65
CA ILE A 194 -7.95 -1.70 14.08
C ILE A 194 -8.42 -0.80 12.94
N THR A 195 -7.92 -1.04 11.72
CA THR A 195 -8.36 -0.33 10.52
C THR A 195 -9.88 -0.43 10.35
N THR A 196 -10.44 -1.64 10.46
CA THR A 196 -11.89 -1.87 10.33
C THR A 196 -12.68 -1.13 11.41
N LEU A 197 -12.20 -1.17 12.66
CA LEU A 197 -12.83 -0.45 13.77
C LEU A 197 -12.79 1.08 13.57
N CYS A 198 -11.71 1.62 13.01
CA CYS A 198 -11.61 3.04 12.71
C CYS A 198 -12.47 3.45 11.49
N LEU A 199 -12.60 2.57 10.49
CA LEU A 199 -13.41 2.84 9.30
C LEU A 199 -14.91 2.77 9.57
N LEU A 200 -15.36 1.98 10.54
CA LEU A 200 -16.78 1.84 10.85
C LEU A 200 -17.48 3.19 11.14
N PRO A 201 -17.02 4.02 12.08
CA PRO A 201 -17.66 5.31 12.33
C PRO A 201 -17.60 6.24 11.12
N ILE A 202 -16.50 6.22 10.34
CA ILE A 202 -16.35 7.04 9.14
C ILE A 202 -17.40 6.63 8.09
N SER A 203 -17.59 5.33 7.88
CA SER A 203 -18.59 4.81 6.94
C SER A 203 -20.01 5.13 7.35
N LEU A 204 -20.31 5.08 8.65
CA LEU A 204 -21.65 5.43 9.18
C LEU A 204 -21.98 6.93 9.04
N MET A 205 -20.97 7.80 8.89
CA MET A 205 -21.19 9.23 8.61
C MET A 205 -21.56 9.50 7.14
N GLU A 206 -21.22 8.59 6.23
CA GLU A 206 -21.50 8.74 4.79
C GLU A 206 -22.80 8.06 4.36
N VAL A 207 -23.29 7.06 5.10
CA VAL A 207 -24.43 6.25 4.69
C VAL A 207 -25.41 6.03 5.85
N GLU A 208 -26.69 6.00 5.52
CA GLU A 208 -27.76 5.70 6.50
C GLU A 208 -27.83 4.19 6.81
N SER A 209 -27.32 3.33 5.95
CA SER A 209 -27.40 1.89 6.08
C SER A 209 -26.14 1.20 5.55
N LEU A 210 -25.71 0.16 6.27
CA LEU A 210 -24.64 -0.76 5.86
C LEU A 210 -25.15 -1.90 4.96
N SER A 211 -26.37 -1.81 4.40
CA SER A 211 -26.91 -2.86 3.54
C SER A 211 -26.21 -2.90 2.20
N LEU A 212 -25.92 -4.11 1.70
CA LEU A 212 -25.32 -4.36 0.39
C LEU A 212 -26.28 -5.12 -0.52
N SER A 213 -26.31 -4.78 -1.79
CA SER A 213 -26.92 -5.64 -2.80
C SER A 213 -26.10 -6.94 -2.97
N LYS A 214 -26.71 -7.98 -3.55
CA LYS A 214 -26.00 -9.25 -3.78
C LYS A 214 -24.78 -9.05 -4.69
N SER A 215 -24.90 -8.25 -5.75
CA SER A 215 -23.78 -7.93 -6.66
C SER A 215 -22.66 -7.22 -5.94
N GLU A 216 -22.99 -6.20 -5.16
CA GLU A 216 -22.02 -5.42 -4.40
C GLU A 216 -21.27 -6.28 -3.36
N PHE A 217 -21.99 -7.18 -2.68
CA PHE A 217 -21.37 -8.13 -1.75
C PHE A 217 -20.27 -8.96 -2.44
N PHE A 218 -20.54 -9.51 -3.65
CA PHE A 218 -19.54 -10.30 -4.39
C PHE A 218 -18.38 -9.46 -4.91
N ILE A 219 -18.62 -8.21 -5.31
CA ILE A 219 -17.57 -7.27 -5.72
C ILE A 219 -16.65 -6.99 -4.53
N LEU A 220 -17.22 -6.60 -3.38
CA LEU A 220 -16.44 -6.20 -2.21
C LEU A 220 -15.72 -7.37 -1.53
N ILE A 221 -16.29 -8.58 -1.50
CA ILE A 221 -15.58 -9.76 -0.99
C ILE A 221 -14.44 -10.17 -1.92
N SER A 222 -14.62 -10.08 -3.23
CA SER A 222 -13.56 -10.33 -4.21
C SER A 222 -12.43 -9.31 -4.06
N TYR A 223 -12.79 -8.05 -3.87
CA TYR A 223 -11.84 -6.96 -3.58
C TYR A 223 -11.07 -7.20 -2.28
N ALA A 224 -11.74 -7.61 -1.21
CA ALA A 224 -11.12 -7.95 0.07
C ALA A 224 -10.11 -9.09 -0.06
N ILE A 225 -10.46 -10.15 -0.78
CA ILE A 225 -9.58 -11.29 -1.02
C ILE A 225 -8.38 -10.87 -1.87
N PHE A 226 -8.62 -10.23 -3.01
CA PHE A 226 -7.56 -9.87 -3.96
C PHE A 226 -6.63 -8.81 -3.41
N SER A 227 -7.17 -7.70 -2.91
CA SER A 227 -6.41 -6.52 -2.55
C SER A 227 -5.94 -6.54 -1.09
N GLN A 228 -6.85 -6.78 -0.13
CA GLN A 228 -6.50 -6.72 1.30
C GLN A 228 -5.81 -7.99 1.79
N THR A 229 -6.28 -9.17 1.33
CA THR A 229 -5.69 -10.42 1.80
C THR A 229 -4.41 -10.74 1.02
N PHE A 230 -4.50 -10.95 -0.29
CA PHE A 230 -3.32 -11.38 -1.06
C PHE A 230 -2.34 -10.24 -1.32
N ALA A 231 -2.77 -9.12 -1.92
CA ALA A 231 -1.83 -8.06 -2.27
C ALA A 231 -1.16 -7.45 -1.03
N GLN A 232 -1.95 -7.01 -0.03
CA GLN A 232 -1.40 -6.47 1.22
C GLN A 232 -0.64 -7.53 2.05
N GLY A 233 -1.06 -8.79 2.00
CA GLY A 233 -0.34 -9.89 2.64
C GLY A 233 1.06 -10.09 2.06
N LEU A 234 1.18 -10.09 0.73
CA LEU A 234 2.48 -10.15 0.04
C LEU A 234 3.33 -8.91 0.33
N ILE A 235 2.73 -7.71 0.32
CA ILE A 235 3.41 -6.46 0.66
C ILE A 235 3.94 -6.51 2.10
N THR A 236 3.12 -6.88 3.08
CA THR A 236 3.52 -7.00 4.48
C THR A 236 4.65 -8.03 4.66
N SER A 237 4.55 -9.18 3.98
CA SER A 237 5.60 -10.20 3.96
C SER A 237 6.88 -9.71 3.28
N GLY A 238 6.78 -8.84 2.29
CA GLY A 238 7.93 -8.20 1.66
C GLY A 238 8.58 -7.15 2.57
N ILE A 239 7.78 -6.27 3.20
CA ILE A 239 8.25 -5.25 4.14
C ILE A 239 9.02 -5.88 5.31
N SER A 240 8.64 -7.08 5.78
CA SER A 240 9.37 -7.78 6.84
C SER A 240 10.83 -8.08 6.48
N LYS A 241 11.12 -8.25 5.19
CA LYS A 241 12.44 -8.68 4.67
C LYS A 241 13.29 -7.55 4.10
N VAL A 242 12.69 -6.38 3.86
CA VAL A 242 13.30 -5.25 3.18
C VAL A 242 13.19 -4.01 4.07
N SER A 243 14.09 -3.04 3.91
CA SER A 243 13.98 -1.76 4.63
C SER A 243 12.71 -1.00 4.22
N ALA A 244 12.14 -0.18 5.12
CA ALA A 244 10.90 0.55 4.84
C ALA A 244 11.04 1.50 3.64
N HIS A 245 12.19 2.20 3.50
CA HIS A 245 12.44 3.13 2.40
C HIS A 245 12.56 2.39 1.06
N LEU A 246 13.24 1.23 0.99
CA LEU A 246 13.29 0.44 -0.24
C LEU A 246 11.92 -0.21 -0.54
N SER A 247 11.20 -0.67 0.48
CA SER A 247 9.83 -1.20 0.31
C SER A 247 8.91 -0.17 -0.32
N SER A 248 8.88 1.07 0.21
CA SER A 248 8.02 2.14 -0.32
C SER A 248 8.40 2.51 -1.76
N LEU A 249 9.69 2.48 -2.11
CA LEU A 249 10.14 2.71 -3.48
C LEU A 249 9.67 1.60 -4.43
N VAL A 250 9.73 0.32 -4.02
CA VAL A 250 9.24 -0.80 -4.84
C VAL A 250 7.72 -0.70 -5.06
N LEU A 251 6.98 -0.17 -4.09
CA LEU A 251 5.53 0.03 -4.21
C LEU A 251 5.15 1.07 -5.26
N LEU A 252 6.07 1.91 -5.76
CA LEU A 252 5.85 2.77 -6.93
C LEU A 252 5.59 1.98 -8.23
N MET A 253 5.69 0.65 -8.18
CA MET A 253 5.23 -0.22 -9.27
C MET A 253 3.70 -0.25 -9.41
N GLN A 254 2.93 0.16 -8.39
CA GLN A 254 1.46 0.18 -8.43
C GLN A 254 0.89 1.02 -9.59
N PRO A 255 1.29 2.29 -9.80
CA PRO A 255 0.80 3.07 -10.94
C PRO A 255 1.22 2.50 -12.30
N VAL A 256 2.40 1.87 -12.38
CA VAL A 256 2.84 1.17 -13.60
C VAL A 256 1.92 -0.02 -13.90
N ALA A 257 1.57 -0.78 -12.86
CA ALA A 257 0.63 -1.89 -12.97
C ALA A 257 -0.78 -1.40 -13.35
N ALA A 258 -1.26 -0.30 -12.76
CA ALA A 258 -2.55 0.29 -13.07
C ALA A 258 -2.63 0.72 -14.54
N ALA A 259 -1.58 1.37 -15.08
CA ALA A 259 -1.49 1.75 -16.48
C ALA A 259 -1.50 0.50 -17.40
N PHE A 260 -0.78 -0.56 -17.02
CA PHE A 260 -0.80 -1.82 -17.75
C PHE A 260 -2.20 -2.46 -17.78
N TYR A 261 -2.93 -2.45 -16.65
CA TYR A 261 -4.30 -2.97 -16.59
C TYR A 261 -5.28 -2.12 -17.40
N GLY A 262 -5.13 -0.80 -17.40
CA GLY A 262 -5.88 0.10 -18.27
C GLY A 262 -5.70 -0.25 -19.74
N TRP A 263 -4.46 -0.45 -20.16
CA TRP A 263 -4.14 -0.89 -21.51
C TRP A 263 -4.72 -2.26 -21.85
N PHE A 264 -4.55 -3.25 -20.98
CA PHE A 264 -4.91 -4.64 -21.29
C PHE A 264 -6.42 -4.89 -21.21
N PHE A 265 -7.09 -4.39 -20.18
CA PHE A 265 -8.52 -4.66 -19.94
C PHE A 265 -9.46 -3.59 -20.51
N LEU A 266 -9.02 -2.34 -20.53
CA LEU A 266 -9.84 -1.21 -20.94
C LEU A 266 -9.48 -0.72 -22.36
N GLN A 267 -8.51 -1.36 -23.04
CA GLN A 267 -8.03 -1.02 -24.37
C GLN A 267 -7.51 0.43 -24.47
N GLU A 268 -7.04 1.00 -23.38
CA GLU A 268 -6.43 2.33 -23.33
C GLU A 268 -5.06 2.28 -24.02
N LEU A 269 -4.78 3.26 -24.90
CA LEU A 269 -3.47 3.31 -25.57
C LEU A 269 -2.41 3.90 -24.62
N LEU A 270 -1.34 3.14 -24.39
CA LEU A 270 -0.18 3.65 -23.66
C LEU A 270 0.63 4.59 -24.56
N SER A 271 0.82 5.82 -24.09
CA SER A 271 1.71 6.76 -24.78
C SER A 271 3.18 6.34 -24.63
N PRO A 272 4.08 6.75 -25.57
CA PRO A 272 5.51 6.50 -25.44
C PRO A 272 6.11 7.07 -24.13
N LEU A 273 5.56 8.19 -23.62
CA LEU A 273 5.96 8.78 -22.34
C LEU A 273 5.60 7.88 -21.14
N GLN A 274 4.42 7.29 -21.15
CA GLN A 274 4.01 6.35 -20.10
C GLN A 274 4.89 5.09 -20.11
N MET A 275 5.22 4.57 -21.28
CA MET A 275 6.14 3.44 -21.42
C MET A 275 7.55 3.79 -20.90
N ALA A 276 8.08 4.96 -21.25
CA ALA A 276 9.36 5.45 -20.74
C ALA A 276 9.34 5.63 -19.21
N GLY A 277 8.24 6.18 -18.66
CA GLY A 277 8.02 6.32 -17.23
C GLY A 277 8.07 4.97 -16.49
N GLY A 278 7.41 3.95 -17.02
CA GLY A 278 7.43 2.60 -16.46
C GLY A 278 8.84 2.00 -16.45
N LEU A 279 9.60 2.17 -17.52
CA LEU A 279 10.99 1.72 -17.59
C LEU A 279 11.89 2.46 -16.58
N ILE A 280 11.68 3.75 -16.37
CA ILE A 280 12.41 4.54 -15.36
C ILE A 280 12.11 4.02 -13.95
N VAL A 281 10.85 3.72 -13.61
CA VAL A 281 10.49 3.13 -12.30
C VAL A 281 11.20 1.79 -12.11
N LEU A 282 11.17 0.90 -13.10
CA LEU A 282 11.85 -0.39 -13.03
C LEU A 282 13.37 -0.24 -12.86
N ALA A 283 13.98 0.69 -13.60
CA ALA A 283 15.41 0.98 -13.47
C ALA A 283 15.76 1.51 -12.07
N ALA A 284 14.94 2.41 -11.51
CA ALA A 284 15.13 2.94 -10.17
C ALA A 284 15.03 1.83 -9.10
N ILE A 285 14.03 0.94 -9.19
CA ILE A 285 13.89 -0.22 -8.29
C ILE A 285 15.14 -1.11 -8.37
N TYR A 286 15.60 -1.41 -9.59
CA TYR A 286 16.80 -2.21 -9.79
C TYR A 286 18.05 -1.56 -9.20
N LEU A 287 18.26 -0.26 -9.41
CA LEU A 287 19.40 0.47 -8.85
C LEU A 287 19.36 0.50 -7.32
N ALA A 288 18.17 0.72 -6.73
CA ALA A 288 17.99 0.72 -5.28
C ALA A 288 18.20 -0.66 -4.65
N SER A 289 17.86 -1.73 -5.35
CA SER A 289 17.99 -3.10 -4.83
C SER A 289 19.44 -3.60 -4.76
N ARG A 290 20.38 -2.92 -5.44
CA ARG A 290 21.80 -3.27 -5.44
C ARG A 290 22.62 -2.58 -4.34
N LYS A 291 22.00 -1.72 -3.59
CA LYS A 291 22.60 -0.98 -2.47
C LYS A 291 22.10 -1.49 -1.13
#